data_3e7e8f2f51bd43e63a93353cef66ad73
#
_entry.id   3e7e8f2f51bd43e63a93353cef66ad73
#
_cell.length_a   1.000
_cell.length_b   1.000
_cell.length_c   1.000
_cell.angle_alpha   90.00
_cell.angle_beta   90.00
_cell.angle_gamma   90.00
#
_symmetry.space_group_name_H-M   'P 1'
#
loop_
_entity.id
_entity.type
_entity.pdbx_description
1 polymer ?
#
loop_
_entity_poly.entity_id
_entity_poly.type
_entity_poly.pdbx_seq_one_letter_code
_entity_poly.pdbx_strand_id
1 'polypeptide(L)'
;MRRVLRIVVALVAVTLGVSASAQQVTKMRIGAYKQNGDVVIAEASSTLAVDVVVEHEVFTPGIYARYAQKMLGTRASLVERDEYRVVDASVALMEDNSYMRCGEEMPRVGDTQVVEEQMLQIDRISSGERSTEVAAREASEQILSLRRTRLDLITGEFGEGVFGAGLQSALEEISRLEREYLELFYGKRSITTLAERFILPVNSEQPSTVIARFSAESGIVAKDDLSGDIILVKITPSEMSYPQSELKGTVAYRYANNAEVVLALGGDVLARNILPLYEFGETVMFLQPR
;
A
#
# COMPACT_ATOMS: atom_id res chain seq x y z
N MET A 1 -19.62 -36.95 52.63
CA MET A 1 -20.28 -36.74 51.31
C MET A 1 -19.25 -36.19 50.32
N ARG A 2 -18.65 -37.07 49.52
CA ARG A 2 -17.67 -36.70 48.50
C ARG A 2 -18.39 -36.54 47.17
N ARG A 3 -18.46 -35.29 46.64
CA ARG A 3 -18.95 -35.02 45.28
C ARG A 3 -17.79 -35.23 44.30
N VAL A 4 -17.91 -36.25 43.47
CA VAL A 4 -17.01 -36.54 42.35
C VAL A 4 -17.36 -35.62 41.21
N LEU A 5 -16.46 -34.70 40.87
CA LEU A 5 -16.55 -33.83 39.72
C LEU A 5 -16.09 -34.62 38.47
N ARG A 6 -17.04 -34.98 37.60
CA ARG A 6 -16.73 -35.62 36.31
C ARG A 6 -16.35 -34.54 35.33
N ILE A 7 -15.06 -34.50 34.98
CA ILE A 7 -14.55 -33.68 33.88
C ILE A 7 -14.82 -34.46 32.58
N VAL A 8 -15.74 -33.95 31.78
CA VAL A 8 -15.96 -34.44 30.40
C VAL A 8 -14.93 -33.76 29.51
N VAL A 9 -13.90 -34.49 29.13
CA VAL A 9 -12.92 -34.06 28.10
C VAL A 9 -13.59 -34.32 26.75
N ALA A 10 -14.08 -33.29 26.12
CA ALA A 10 -14.53 -33.33 24.72
C ALA A 10 -13.30 -33.34 23.81
N LEU A 11 -12.99 -34.53 23.27
CA LEU A 11 -11.97 -34.71 22.25
C LEU A 11 -12.49 -34.15 20.94
N VAL A 12 -12.14 -32.90 20.60
CA VAL A 12 -12.39 -32.33 19.27
C VAL A 12 -11.37 -32.94 18.33
N ALA A 13 -11.77 -33.94 17.58
CA ALA A 13 -11.01 -34.44 16.44
C ALA A 13 -11.01 -33.36 15.33
N VAL A 14 -9.96 -32.57 15.27
CA VAL A 14 -9.68 -31.71 14.10
C VAL A 14 -9.24 -32.66 12.98
N THR A 15 -10.19 -33.06 12.16
CA THR A 15 -9.88 -33.65 10.85
C THR A 15 -9.28 -32.56 9.99
N LEU A 16 -7.95 -32.54 9.88
CA LEU A 16 -7.22 -31.85 8.83
C LEU A 16 -7.66 -32.47 7.51
N GLY A 17 -8.73 -31.93 6.94
CA GLY A 17 -9.09 -32.15 5.56
C GLY A 17 -7.95 -31.57 4.72
N VAL A 18 -7.03 -32.43 4.29
CA VAL A 18 -6.16 -32.15 3.15
C VAL A 18 -7.10 -32.05 1.97
N SER A 19 -7.60 -30.86 1.70
CA SER A 19 -8.21 -30.52 0.44
C SER A 19 -7.09 -30.68 -0.58
N ALA A 20 -7.06 -31.84 -1.25
CA ALA A 20 -6.39 -31.95 -2.53
C ALA A 20 -7.11 -30.95 -3.44
N SER A 21 -6.62 -29.71 -3.49
CA SER A 21 -7.01 -28.76 -4.51
C SER A 21 -6.69 -29.46 -5.83
N ALA A 22 -7.70 -29.97 -6.51
CA ALA A 22 -7.54 -30.36 -7.89
C ALA A 22 -6.92 -29.16 -8.57
N GLN A 23 -5.67 -29.27 -8.98
CA GLN A 23 -4.92 -28.22 -9.65
C GLN A 23 -5.76 -27.84 -10.86
N GLN A 24 -6.43 -26.71 -10.81
CA GLN A 24 -7.28 -26.23 -11.89
C GLN A 24 -6.33 -25.85 -13.03
N VAL A 25 -6.18 -26.76 -13.99
CA VAL A 25 -5.25 -26.61 -15.09
C VAL A 25 -5.84 -25.59 -16.06
N THR A 26 -5.29 -24.39 -16.05
CA THR A 26 -5.67 -23.32 -16.96
C THR A 26 -5.13 -23.63 -18.36
N LYS A 27 -6.02 -23.63 -19.36
CA LYS A 27 -5.65 -23.87 -20.78
C LYS A 27 -6.40 -22.93 -21.68
N MET A 28 -5.77 -22.55 -22.79
CA MET A 28 -6.35 -21.71 -23.82
C MET A 28 -6.20 -22.36 -25.19
N ARG A 29 -7.24 -22.28 -26.04
CA ARG A 29 -7.15 -22.71 -27.43
C ARG A 29 -6.33 -21.70 -28.21
N ILE A 30 -5.31 -22.17 -28.94
CA ILE A 30 -4.42 -21.34 -29.71
C ILE A 30 -4.51 -21.63 -31.22
N GLY A 31 -4.00 -20.70 -32.05
CA GLY A 31 -4.04 -20.78 -33.51
C GLY A 31 -5.30 -20.16 -34.12
N ALA A 32 -5.45 -20.33 -35.41
CA ALA A 32 -6.60 -19.81 -36.15
C ALA A 32 -7.80 -20.78 -36.09
N TYR A 33 -8.95 -20.32 -35.62
CA TYR A 33 -10.17 -21.11 -35.58
C TYR A 33 -11.43 -20.24 -35.79
N LYS A 34 -12.53 -20.88 -36.20
CA LYS A 34 -13.81 -20.18 -36.35
C LYS A 34 -14.59 -20.20 -35.04
N GLN A 35 -15.08 -19.04 -34.62
CA GLN A 35 -15.97 -18.87 -33.47
C GLN A 35 -17.10 -17.92 -33.88
N ASN A 36 -18.34 -18.37 -33.75
CA ASN A 36 -19.55 -17.61 -34.09
C ASN A 36 -19.58 -17.03 -35.53
N GLY A 37 -18.86 -17.68 -36.47
CA GLY A 37 -18.78 -17.24 -37.87
C GLY A 37 -17.51 -16.46 -38.21
N ASP A 38 -16.83 -15.91 -37.22
CA ASP A 38 -15.60 -15.14 -37.37
C ASP A 38 -14.35 -16.02 -37.24
N VAL A 39 -13.25 -15.57 -37.87
CA VAL A 39 -11.95 -16.21 -37.72
C VAL A 39 -11.21 -15.52 -36.57
N VAL A 40 -10.93 -16.29 -35.52
CA VAL A 40 -10.15 -15.85 -34.36
C VAL A 40 -8.73 -16.40 -34.47
N ILE A 41 -7.76 -15.54 -34.34
CA ILE A 41 -6.34 -15.91 -34.16
C ILE A 41 -6.00 -15.68 -32.71
N ALA A 42 -5.73 -16.75 -31.96
CA ALA A 42 -5.46 -16.67 -30.54
C ALA A 42 -4.02 -17.13 -30.24
N GLU A 43 -3.31 -16.30 -29.50
CA GLU A 43 -2.03 -16.61 -28.88
C GLU A 43 -2.18 -16.56 -27.37
N ALA A 44 -1.58 -17.54 -26.71
CA ALA A 44 -1.60 -17.59 -25.25
C ALA A 44 -0.39 -16.85 -24.70
N SER A 45 -0.62 -15.70 -24.09
CA SER A 45 0.38 -14.90 -23.41
C SER A 45 -0.08 -14.51 -22.02
N SER A 46 0.86 -14.32 -21.12
CA SER A 46 0.60 -13.88 -19.75
C SER A 46 1.23 -12.52 -19.52
N THR A 47 0.51 -11.65 -18.84
CA THR A 47 1.01 -10.34 -18.41
C THR A 47 0.80 -10.20 -16.92
N LEU A 48 1.83 -9.79 -16.21
CA LEU A 48 1.78 -9.53 -14.78
C LEU A 48 1.49 -8.05 -14.53
N ALA A 49 0.60 -7.78 -13.59
CA ALA A 49 0.45 -6.48 -12.95
C ALA A 49 1.18 -6.53 -11.61
N VAL A 50 2.14 -5.65 -11.44
CA VAL A 50 2.91 -5.50 -10.21
C VAL A 50 2.61 -4.13 -9.62
N ASP A 51 1.99 -4.13 -8.44
CA ASP A 51 1.66 -2.90 -7.72
C ASP A 51 2.66 -2.73 -6.57
N VAL A 52 3.21 -1.53 -6.44
CA VAL A 52 4.08 -1.14 -5.33
C VAL A 52 3.52 0.12 -4.70
N VAL A 53 3.27 0.06 -3.41
CA VAL A 53 2.73 1.19 -2.64
C VAL A 53 3.84 1.75 -1.75
N VAL A 54 4.05 3.05 -1.88
CA VAL A 54 5.11 3.79 -1.19
C VAL A 54 4.48 4.89 -0.36
N GLU A 55 4.91 5.03 0.88
CA GLU A 55 4.63 6.21 1.69
C GLU A 55 5.81 7.17 1.62
N HIS A 56 5.50 8.43 1.40
CA HIS A 56 6.40 9.55 1.50
C HIS A 56 6.11 10.29 2.80
N GLU A 57 7.04 10.25 3.74
CA GLU A 57 6.96 10.94 5.03
C GLU A 57 7.82 12.19 5.01
N VAL A 58 7.18 13.34 5.15
CA VAL A 58 7.85 14.63 5.34
C VAL A 58 7.60 15.08 6.78
N PHE A 59 8.68 15.31 7.51
CA PHE A 59 8.62 15.86 8.86
C PHE A 59 9.43 17.16 8.93
N THR A 60 8.73 18.27 9.26
CA THR A 60 9.34 19.57 9.48
C THR A 60 9.30 19.92 10.97
N PRO A 61 10.45 20.14 11.63
CA PRO A 61 10.49 20.52 13.03
C PRO A 61 9.76 21.84 13.31
N GLY A 62 9.14 21.92 14.48
CA GLY A 62 8.50 23.15 14.92
C GLY A 62 9.51 24.26 15.18
N ILE A 63 9.12 25.51 14.93
CA ILE A 63 9.98 26.70 15.12
C ILE A 63 10.41 26.87 16.59
N TYR A 64 9.61 26.34 17.54
CA TYR A 64 9.88 26.34 18.97
C TYR A 64 10.35 24.98 19.50
N ALA A 65 10.75 24.04 18.66
CA ALA A 65 11.11 22.67 19.05
C ALA A 65 12.21 22.62 20.14
N ARG A 66 13.18 23.55 20.09
CA ARG A 66 14.24 23.67 21.11
C ARG A 66 13.72 24.00 22.51
N TYR A 67 12.57 24.65 22.60
CA TYR A 67 11.95 25.07 23.86
C TYR A 67 10.89 24.08 24.36
N ALA A 68 10.52 23.05 23.58
CA ALA A 68 9.47 22.10 23.91
C ALA A 68 9.67 21.45 25.28
N GLN A 69 10.87 21.00 25.61
CA GLN A 69 11.16 20.40 26.91
C GLN A 69 11.04 21.40 28.07
N LYS A 70 11.47 22.64 27.89
CA LYS A 70 11.40 23.67 28.92
C LYS A 70 9.99 24.15 29.17
N MET A 71 9.17 24.28 28.11
CA MET A 71 7.85 24.88 28.15
C MET A 71 6.72 23.85 28.32
N LEU A 72 6.85 22.67 27.70
CA LEU A 72 5.81 21.62 27.66
C LEU A 72 6.23 20.33 28.37
N GLY A 73 7.49 20.22 28.84
CA GLY A 73 7.99 19.05 29.57
C GLY A 73 8.38 17.86 28.71
N THR A 74 8.24 17.93 27.38
CA THR A 74 8.54 16.85 26.44
C THR A 74 9.53 17.27 25.37
N ARG A 75 10.38 16.34 24.92
CA ARG A 75 11.35 16.62 23.85
C ARG A 75 10.69 16.56 22.50
N ALA A 76 11.05 17.49 21.61
CA ALA A 76 10.67 17.49 20.21
C ALA A 76 11.87 17.12 19.34
N SER A 77 11.60 16.58 18.15
CA SER A 77 12.63 16.36 17.14
C SER A 77 13.08 17.68 16.56
N LEU A 78 14.39 17.81 16.35
CA LEU A 78 15.02 18.99 15.73
C LEU A 78 15.51 18.69 14.31
N VAL A 79 15.36 17.45 13.86
CA VAL A 79 15.86 16.97 12.58
C VAL A 79 14.70 16.85 11.62
N GLU A 80 14.82 17.54 10.52
CA GLU A 80 13.92 17.39 9.36
C GLU A 80 14.12 16.00 8.76
N ARG A 81 13.04 15.38 8.28
CA ARG A 81 13.06 14.10 7.58
C ARG A 81 12.21 14.20 6.33
N ASP A 82 12.72 13.63 5.27
CA ASP A 82 12.08 13.50 3.98
C ASP A 82 12.46 12.11 3.47
N GLU A 83 11.57 11.14 3.70
CA GLU A 83 11.89 9.73 3.49
C GLU A 83 10.74 9.00 2.82
N TYR A 84 11.11 8.11 1.90
CA TYR A 84 10.19 7.19 1.25
C TYR A 84 10.33 5.79 1.85
N ARG A 85 9.22 5.07 1.94
CA ARG A 85 9.16 3.71 2.44
C ARG A 85 8.16 2.88 1.65
N VAL A 86 8.56 1.68 1.21
CA VAL A 86 7.62 0.71 0.65
C VAL A 86 6.77 0.14 1.79
N VAL A 87 5.45 0.22 1.67
CA VAL A 87 4.50 -0.23 2.71
C VAL A 87 3.67 -1.41 2.28
N ASP A 88 3.43 -1.56 0.98
CA ASP A 88 2.70 -2.69 0.43
C ASP A 88 3.17 -3.00 -0.99
N ALA A 89 3.02 -4.24 -1.40
CA ALA A 89 3.31 -4.66 -2.76
C ALA A 89 2.51 -5.90 -3.13
N SER A 90 2.09 -5.99 -4.40
CA SER A 90 1.35 -7.15 -4.89
C SER A 90 1.75 -7.53 -6.30
N VAL A 91 1.56 -8.82 -6.62
CA VAL A 91 1.73 -9.36 -7.97
C VAL A 91 0.51 -10.16 -8.35
N ALA A 92 -0.09 -9.85 -9.47
CA ALA A 92 -1.28 -10.53 -10.00
C ALA A 92 -1.14 -10.78 -11.51
N LEU A 93 -1.93 -11.73 -12.01
CA LEU A 93 -2.10 -11.92 -13.45
C LEU A 93 -3.08 -10.84 -13.95
N MET A 94 -2.71 -10.18 -15.03
CA MET A 94 -3.62 -9.25 -15.70
C MET A 94 -4.63 -10.05 -16.52
N GLU A 95 -5.93 -9.90 -16.22
CA GLU A 95 -6.98 -10.53 -17.02
C GLU A 95 -7.14 -9.82 -18.36
N ASP A 96 -7.35 -10.58 -19.43
CA ASP A 96 -7.38 -10.14 -20.84
C ASP A 96 -8.45 -9.07 -21.18
N ASN A 97 -9.36 -8.76 -20.26
CA ASN A 97 -10.44 -7.79 -20.47
C ASN A 97 -10.11 -6.35 -20.04
N SER A 98 -8.96 -6.11 -19.45
CA SER A 98 -8.52 -4.75 -19.15
C SER A 98 -7.64 -4.21 -20.28
N TYR A 99 -8.25 -3.99 -21.46
CA TYR A 99 -7.62 -3.10 -22.46
C TYR A 99 -7.46 -1.73 -21.81
N MET A 100 -6.31 -1.49 -21.17
CA MET A 100 -5.89 -0.12 -20.95
C MET A 100 -5.66 0.49 -22.32
N ARG A 101 -6.52 1.40 -22.72
CA ARG A 101 -6.24 2.28 -23.85
C ARG A 101 -4.94 2.96 -23.53
N CYS A 102 -3.95 2.71 -24.37
CA CYS A 102 -2.68 3.42 -24.31
C CYS A 102 -2.99 4.91 -24.39
N GLY A 103 -2.85 5.65 -23.28
CA GLY A 103 -3.15 7.09 -23.22
C GLY A 103 -4.16 7.56 -22.17
N GLU A 104 -4.87 6.66 -21.48
CA GLU A 104 -5.61 7.06 -20.29
C GLU A 104 -4.66 7.00 -19.09
N GLU A 105 -4.35 8.15 -18.52
CA GLU A 105 -3.75 8.22 -17.19
C GLU A 105 -4.64 7.43 -16.24
N MET A 106 -4.08 6.39 -15.63
CA MET A 106 -4.76 5.72 -14.54
C MET A 106 -5.13 6.77 -13.50
N PRO A 107 -6.36 6.77 -12.97
CA PRO A 107 -6.63 7.57 -11.78
C PRO A 107 -5.62 7.10 -10.74
N ARG A 108 -4.70 7.99 -10.38
CA ARG A 108 -3.78 7.78 -9.27
C ARG A 108 -4.66 7.57 -8.05
N VAL A 109 -4.74 6.34 -7.59
CA VAL A 109 -5.40 6.02 -6.33
C VAL A 109 -4.56 6.70 -5.27
N GLY A 110 -5.05 7.87 -4.81
CA GLY A 110 -4.45 8.56 -3.69
C GLY A 110 -3.80 9.90 -3.96
N ASP A 111 -4.34 10.72 -4.86
CA ASP A 111 -4.33 12.15 -4.55
C ASP A 111 -5.25 12.36 -3.33
N THR A 112 -4.78 11.93 -2.17
CA THR A 112 -5.17 12.62 -0.95
C THR A 112 -4.63 14.03 -1.18
N GLN A 113 -5.51 14.91 -1.67
CA GLN A 113 -5.24 16.33 -1.60
C GLN A 113 -4.75 16.55 -0.18
N VAL A 114 -3.46 16.78 -0.03
CA VAL A 114 -2.97 17.52 1.12
C VAL A 114 -3.73 18.81 1.00
N VAL A 115 -4.87 18.89 1.72
CA VAL A 115 -5.46 20.18 2.01
C VAL A 115 -4.27 20.88 2.67
N GLU A 116 -3.64 21.77 1.96
CA GLU A 116 -2.87 22.83 2.56
C GLU A 116 -3.86 23.48 3.52
N GLU A 117 -3.98 22.91 4.71
CA GLU A 117 -4.56 23.62 5.84
C GLU A 117 -3.73 24.89 5.87
N GLN A 118 -4.37 25.97 5.41
CA GLN A 118 -3.79 27.30 5.49
C GLN A 118 -3.26 27.39 6.90
N MET A 119 -1.93 27.26 7.04
CA MET A 119 -1.26 27.59 8.28
C MET A 119 -1.91 28.88 8.72
N LEU A 120 -2.60 28.87 9.85
CA LEU A 120 -3.02 30.12 10.45
C LEU A 120 -1.81 31.02 10.34
N GLN A 121 -1.91 32.01 9.47
CA GLN A 121 -1.05 33.17 9.63
C GLN A 121 -1.48 33.68 11.01
N ILE A 122 -0.85 33.09 12.05
CA ILE A 122 -0.80 33.75 13.35
C ILE A 122 -0.28 35.10 12.95
N ASP A 123 -1.19 36.04 12.88
CA ASP A 123 -0.89 37.42 12.50
C ASP A 123 0.44 37.69 13.11
N ARG A 124 1.43 37.91 12.27
CA ARG A 124 2.80 38.10 12.71
C ARG A 124 2.69 39.16 13.76
N ILE A 125 2.59 38.69 15.01
CA ILE A 125 2.56 39.57 16.16
C ILE A 125 3.75 40.43 15.93
N SER A 126 3.46 41.60 15.50
CA SER A 126 4.33 42.63 14.93
C SER A 126 5.75 42.42 15.38
N SER A 127 6.59 42.15 14.41
CA SER A 127 8.04 41.90 14.49
C SER A 127 8.77 43.10 15.13
N GLY A 128 8.60 43.23 16.42
CA GLY A 128 9.44 44.04 17.24
C GLY A 128 10.19 43.09 18.16
N GLU A 129 11.48 42.86 17.90
CA GLU A 129 12.55 42.43 18.80
C GLU A 129 12.22 41.47 19.97
N ARG A 130 11.13 40.66 19.89
CA ARG A 130 10.85 39.64 20.89
C ARG A 130 11.77 38.46 20.67
N SER A 131 12.46 38.00 21.70
CA SER A 131 13.26 36.79 21.59
C SER A 131 12.36 35.60 21.29
N THR A 132 12.84 34.68 20.48
CA THR A 132 12.11 33.41 20.15
C THR A 132 11.62 32.67 21.41
N GLU A 133 12.35 32.79 22.50
CA GLU A 133 11.97 32.19 23.80
C GLU A 133 10.71 32.84 24.40
N VAL A 134 10.55 34.15 24.28
CA VAL A 134 9.33 34.84 24.76
C VAL A 134 8.12 34.40 23.94
N ALA A 135 8.26 34.35 22.62
CA ALA A 135 7.18 33.87 21.75
C ALA A 135 6.83 32.40 22.04
N ALA A 136 7.81 31.53 22.26
CA ALA A 136 7.58 30.14 22.66
C ALA A 136 6.84 30.05 24.02
N ARG A 137 7.15 30.91 24.98
CA ARG A 137 6.45 30.96 26.26
C ARG A 137 4.99 31.37 26.07
N GLU A 138 4.74 32.44 25.34
CA GLU A 138 3.37 32.89 25.01
C GLU A 138 2.56 31.78 24.34
N ALA A 139 3.14 31.08 23.35
CA ALA A 139 2.49 29.95 22.70
C ALA A 139 2.19 28.79 23.67
N SER A 140 3.10 28.48 24.60
CA SER A 140 2.87 27.44 25.61
C SER A 140 1.76 27.83 26.60
N GLU A 141 1.67 29.10 26.98
CA GLU A 141 0.59 29.64 27.83
C GLU A 141 -0.77 29.51 27.14
N GLN A 142 -0.83 29.74 25.80
CA GLN A 142 -2.05 29.53 25.04
C GLN A 142 -2.48 28.06 25.03
N ILE A 143 -1.55 27.12 24.86
CA ILE A 143 -1.84 25.68 24.94
C ILE A 143 -2.46 25.33 26.31
N LEU A 144 -1.86 25.82 27.39
CA LEU A 144 -2.35 25.55 28.75
C LEU A 144 -3.71 26.21 28.99
N SER A 145 -3.95 27.41 28.45
CA SER A 145 -5.25 28.09 28.49
C SER A 145 -6.32 27.30 27.75
N LEU A 146 -6.03 26.84 26.52
CA LEU A 146 -6.97 26.02 25.73
C LEU A 146 -7.32 24.72 26.47
N ARG A 147 -6.36 24.06 27.10
CA ARG A 147 -6.59 22.85 27.90
C ARG A 147 -7.48 23.10 29.11
N ARG A 148 -7.30 24.23 29.79
CA ARG A 148 -8.17 24.64 30.90
C ARG A 148 -9.58 24.90 30.40
N THR A 149 -9.74 25.73 29.37
CA THR A 149 -11.05 26.03 28.77
C THR A 149 -11.78 24.75 28.33
N ARG A 150 -11.04 23.79 27.73
CA ARG A 150 -11.60 22.49 27.38
C ARG A 150 -12.11 21.72 28.59
N LEU A 151 -11.34 21.71 29.69
CA LEU A 151 -11.73 21.06 30.93
C LEU A 151 -12.98 21.72 31.52
N ASP A 152 -12.99 23.06 31.62
CA ASP A 152 -14.09 23.85 32.18
C ASP A 152 -15.37 23.65 31.37
N LEU A 153 -15.28 23.54 30.02
CA LEU A 153 -16.45 23.23 29.18
C LEU A 153 -16.99 21.81 29.44
N ILE A 154 -16.09 20.83 29.64
CA ILE A 154 -16.51 19.44 29.90
C ILE A 154 -17.08 19.27 31.30
N THR A 155 -16.53 19.98 32.30
CA THR A 155 -17.01 19.93 33.69
C THR A 155 -18.24 20.79 33.95
N GLY A 156 -18.62 21.68 33.03
CA GLY A 156 -19.76 22.56 33.15
C GLY A 156 -19.51 23.78 34.04
N GLU A 157 -18.26 24.14 34.32
CA GLU A 157 -17.92 25.30 35.16
C GLU A 157 -18.22 26.65 34.51
N PHE A 158 -18.47 26.67 33.20
CA PHE A 158 -18.80 27.88 32.43
C PHE A 158 -20.26 28.41 32.64
N GLY A 159 -21.05 27.80 33.53
CA GLY A 159 -22.42 28.22 33.75
C GLY A 159 -23.40 27.83 32.63
N GLU A 160 -24.61 28.32 32.71
CA GLU A 160 -25.71 27.94 31.80
C GLU A 160 -25.38 28.25 30.35
N GLY A 161 -25.34 27.23 29.47
CA GLY A 161 -25.66 27.51 28.10
C GLY A 161 -24.94 26.88 26.94
N VAL A 162 -23.91 26.09 27.12
CA VAL A 162 -23.30 25.41 25.94
C VAL A 162 -23.55 23.91 26.04
N PHE A 163 -24.61 23.43 25.37
CA PHE A 163 -24.97 22.01 25.34
C PHE A 163 -25.17 21.54 23.88
N GLY A 164 -25.07 20.25 23.68
CA GLY A 164 -25.36 19.62 22.39
C GLY A 164 -24.33 19.99 21.28
N ALA A 165 -24.85 20.35 20.11
CA ALA A 165 -23.99 20.61 18.93
C ALA A 165 -23.03 21.80 19.11
N GLY A 166 -23.45 22.82 19.89
CA GLY A 166 -22.58 23.98 20.18
C GLY A 166 -21.39 23.62 21.04
N LEU A 167 -21.53 22.74 22.01
CA LEU A 167 -20.44 22.22 22.83
C LEU A 167 -19.47 21.42 21.98
N GLN A 168 -19.98 20.55 21.10
CA GLN A 168 -19.15 19.75 20.22
C GLN A 168 -18.30 20.63 19.30
N SER A 169 -18.91 21.63 18.64
CA SER A 169 -18.18 22.56 17.76
C SER A 169 -17.12 23.36 18.52
N ALA A 170 -17.41 23.78 19.75
CA ALA A 170 -16.43 24.47 20.59
C ALA A 170 -15.25 23.58 20.97
N LEU A 171 -15.49 22.30 21.31
CA LEU A 171 -14.45 21.34 21.64
C LEU A 171 -13.60 20.97 20.42
N GLU A 172 -14.21 20.87 19.24
CA GLU A 172 -13.51 20.64 17.98
C GLU A 172 -12.58 21.81 17.65
N GLU A 173 -13.08 23.05 17.78
CA GLU A 173 -12.29 24.25 17.53
C GLU A 173 -11.13 24.41 18.53
N ILE A 174 -11.36 24.16 19.82
CA ILE A 174 -10.29 24.15 20.83
C ILE A 174 -9.24 23.09 20.47
N SER A 175 -9.67 21.92 20.04
CA SER A 175 -8.75 20.82 19.64
C SER A 175 -7.95 21.17 18.39
N ARG A 176 -8.54 21.90 17.44
CA ARG A 176 -7.88 22.41 16.25
C ARG A 176 -6.81 23.42 16.62
N LEU A 177 -7.16 24.43 17.41
CA LEU A 177 -6.24 25.47 17.88
C LEU A 177 -5.09 24.87 18.71
N GLU A 178 -5.40 23.96 19.65
CA GLU A 178 -4.39 23.28 20.46
C GLU A 178 -3.39 22.55 19.56
N ARG A 179 -3.84 21.85 18.53
CA ARG A 179 -2.98 21.13 17.56
C ARG A 179 -2.06 22.10 16.83
N GLU A 180 -2.59 23.21 16.33
CA GLU A 180 -1.79 24.22 15.61
C GLU A 180 -0.70 24.83 16.50
N TYR A 181 -1.02 25.15 17.76
CA TYR A 181 0.01 25.61 18.71
C TYR A 181 1.03 24.53 19.06
N LEU A 182 0.59 23.26 19.17
CA LEU A 182 1.50 22.14 19.42
C LEU A 182 2.45 21.88 18.23
N GLU A 183 1.99 22.09 16.99
CA GLU A 183 2.84 21.99 15.80
C GLU A 183 4.01 22.98 15.81
N LEU A 184 3.86 24.14 16.43
CA LEU A 184 4.96 25.08 16.62
C LEU A 184 6.11 24.51 17.49
N PHE A 185 5.82 23.55 18.36
CA PHE A 185 6.80 22.88 19.21
C PHE A 185 7.21 21.51 18.67
N TYR A 186 6.25 20.68 18.28
CA TYR A 186 6.53 19.30 17.87
C TYR A 186 6.79 19.14 16.39
N GLY A 187 6.46 20.16 15.60
CA GLY A 187 6.57 20.12 14.15
C GLY A 187 5.36 19.50 13.48
N LYS A 188 5.41 19.45 12.16
CA LYS A 188 4.37 18.91 11.30
C LYS A 188 4.88 17.64 10.62
N ARG A 189 4.06 16.60 10.63
CA ARG A 189 4.28 15.35 9.91
C ARG A 189 3.22 15.21 8.83
N SER A 190 3.66 15.06 7.59
CA SER A 190 2.81 14.75 6.45
C SER A 190 3.17 13.38 5.91
N ILE A 191 2.17 12.55 5.60
CA ILE A 191 2.36 11.26 4.97
C ILE A 191 1.51 11.24 3.71
N THR A 192 2.16 11.02 2.58
CA THR A 192 1.48 10.87 1.28
C THR A 192 1.69 9.44 0.80
N THR A 193 0.63 8.76 0.40
CA THR A 193 0.70 7.40 -0.14
C THR A 193 0.67 7.48 -1.67
N LEU A 194 1.65 6.86 -2.31
CA LEU A 194 1.79 6.78 -3.77
C LEU A 194 1.70 5.30 -4.16
N ALA A 195 0.84 4.97 -5.13
CA ALA A 195 0.76 3.62 -5.69
C ALA A 195 1.24 3.65 -7.14
N GLU A 196 2.17 2.77 -7.48
CA GLU A 196 2.70 2.65 -8.83
C GLU A 196 2.47 1.23 -9.35
N ARG A 197 1.96 1.13 -10.59
CA ARG A 197 1.68 -0.13 -11.27
C ARG A 197 2.61 -0.33 -12.44
N PHE A 198 3.27 -1.49 -12.46
CA PHE A 198 4.11 -1.94 -13.56
C PHE A 198 3.41 -3.08 -14.30
N ILE A 199 3.37 -2.97 -15.62
CA ILE A 199 2.86 -4.01 -16.51
C ILE A 199 4.04 -4.74 -17.11
N LEU A 200 4.16 -6.04 -16.78
CA LEU A 200 5.28 -6.87 -17.19
C LEU A 200 4.80 -8.04 -18.06
N PRO A 201 5.05 -8.02 -19.40
CA PRO A 201 4.86 -9.19 -20.23
C PRO A 201 5.81 -10.31 -19.78
N VAL A 202 5.30 -11.51 -19.60
CA VAL A 202 6.10 -12.66 -19.17
C VAL A 202 6.96 -13.16 -20.35
N ASN A 203 8.23 -13.42 -20.05
CA ASN A 203 9.16 -14.02 -21.00
C ASN A 203 9.87 -15.21 -20.36
N SER A 204 9.72 -16.40 -20.94
CA SER A 204 10.37 -17.62 -20.45
C SER A 204 11.90 -17.60 -20.55
N GLU A 205 12.46 -16.80 -21.46
CA GLU A 205 13.91 -16.65 -21.61
C GLU A 205 14.52 -15.72 -20.55
N GLN A 206 13.68 -14.86 -19.93
CA GLN A 206 14.10 -13.90 -18.90
C GLN A 206 13.24 -14.08 -17.63
N PRO A 207 13.48 -15.12 -16.84
CA PRO A 207 12.69 -15.39 -15.64
C PRO A 207 12.93 -14.40 -14.48
N SER A 208 13.88 -13.49 -14.66
CA SER A 208 14.19 -12.43 -13.69
C SER A 208 14.28 -11.08 -14.39
N THR A 209 13.45 -10.13 -13.98
CA THR A 209 13.36 -8.82 -14.63
C THR A 209 13.37 -7.72 -13.59
N VAL A 210 14.26 -6.74 -13.77
CA VAL A 210 14.26 -5.50 -12.99
C VAL A 210 13.18 -4.57 -13.55
N ILE A 211 12.23 -4.18 -12.73
CA ILE A 211 11.12 -3.31 -13.14
C ILE A 211 11.37 -1.84 -12.81
N ALA A 212 11.98 -1.58 -11.65
CA ALA A 212 12.29 -0.25 -11.16
C ALA A 212 13.40 -0.35 -10.10
N ARG A 213 13.74 0.77 -9.49
CA ARG A 213 14.57 0.82 -8.28
C ARG A 213 13.88 1.68 -7.23
N PHE A 214 14.27 1.52 -5.99
CA PHE A 214 13.74 2.25 -4.87
C PHE A 214 14.87 2.88 -4.04
N SER A 215 14.71 4.17 -3.74
CA SER A 215 15.58 4.91 -2.83
C SER A 215 14.75 5.51 -1.69
N ALA A 216 15.28 5.47 -0.48
CA ALA A 216 14.64 6.14 0.65
C ALA A 216 14.57 7.68 0.49
N GLU A 217 15.41 8.26 -0.37
CA GLU A 217 15.45 9.71 -0.61
C GLU A 217 14.56 10.15 -1.77
N SER A 218 14.36 9.27 -2.77
CA SER A 218 13.71 9.65 -4.04
C SER A 218 12.47 8.80 -4.38
N GLY A 219 12.15 7.80 -3.56
CA GLY A 219 11.06 6.88 -3.82
C GLY A 219 11.37 5.89 -4.94
N ILE A 220 10.36 5.59 -5.76
CA ILE A 220 10.53 4.71 -6.92
C ILE A 220 11.19 5.51 -8.04
N VAL A 221 12.30 4.99 -8.54
CA VAL A 221 13.08 5.59 -9.63
C VAL A 221 13.21 4.61 -10.80
N ALA A 222 13.58 5.13 -11.96
CA ALA A 222 13.73 4.32 -13.16
C ALA A 222 14.79 3.22 -12.98
N LYS A 223 14.64 2.12 -13.70
CA LYS A 223 15.53 0.93 -13.59
C LYS A 223 17.00 1.20 -13.92
N ASP A 224 17.29 2.23 -14.70
CA ASP A 224 18.61 2.70 -15.12
C ASP A 224 19.23 3.71 -14.14
N ASP A 225 18.46 4.23 -13.19
CA ASP A 225 18.96 5.07 -12.12
C ASP A 225 19.64 4.20 -11.05
N LEU A 226 20.93 4.42 -10.82
CA LEU A 226 21.74 3.62 -9.89
C LEU A 226 21.65 4.07 -8.42
N SER A 227 20.83 5.06 -8.11
CA SER A 227 20.71 5.64 -6.76
C SER A 227 19.96 4.78 -5.75
N GLY A 228 19.29 3.70 -6.18
CA GLY A 228 18.43 2.91 -5.31
C GLY A 228 18.63 1.41 -5.43
N ASP A 229 17.98 0.68 -4.50
CA ASP A 229 17.91 -0.77 -4.50
C ASP A 229 17.02 -1.29 -5.63
N ILE A 230 17.35 -2.48 -6.14
CA ILE A 230 16.67 -3.07 -7.30
C ILE A 230 15.30 -3.63 -6.86
N ILE A 231 14.24 -3.25 -7.57
CA ILE A 231 12.94 -3.94 -7.52
C ILE A 231 12.94 -4.99 -8.63
N LEU A 232 12.94 -6.26 -8.22
CA LEU A 232 13.11 -7.42 -9.08
C LEU A 232 11.88 -8.32 -9.04
N VAL A 233 11.37 -8.70 -10.20
CA VAL A 233 10.40 -9.80 -10.34
C VAL A 233 11.16 -11.03 -10.76
N LYS A 234 11.03 -12.11 -9.98
CA LYS A 234 11.62 -13.42 -10.26
C LYS A 234 10.51 -14.45 -10.42
N ILE A 235 10.56 -15.22 -11.52
CA ILE A 235 9.61 -16.25 -11.85
C ILE A 235 10.30 -17.61 -11.79
N THR A 236 9.72 -18.54 -11.04
CA THR A 236 10.22 -19.91 -10.92
C THR A 236 9.10 -20.88 -11.28
N PRO A 237 9.14 -21.53 -12.44
CA PRO A 237 8.12 -22.48 -12.84
C PRO A 237 8.14 -23.73 -11.96
N SER A 238 6.96 -24.28 -11.68
CA SER A 238 6.82 -25.55 -10.99
C SER A 238 6.97 -26.73 -11.95
N GLU A 239 7.34 -27.90 -11.43
CA GLU A 239 7.25 -29.13 -12.20
C GLU A 239 5.78 -29.50 -12.42
N MET A 240 5.38 -29.65 -13.68
CA MET A 240 4.00 -29.96 -14.05
C MET A 240 3.98 -31.06 -15.11
N SER A 241 2.99 -31.95 -15.02
CA SER A 241 2.74 -33.00 -16.00
C SER A 241 1.59 -32.60 -16.91
N TYR A 242 1.79 -32.71 -18.20
CA TYR A 242 0.80 -32.38 -19.22
C TYR A 242 0.21 -33.63 -19.90
N PRO A 243 -1.01 -33.56 -20.45
CA PRO A 243 -1.56 -34.64 -21.27
C PRO A 243 -0.68 -34.90 -22.49
N GLN A 244 -0.63 -36.16 -22.93
CA GLN A 244 0.12 -36.49 -24.14
C GLN A 244 -0.54 -35.89 -25.38
N SER A 245 0.27 -35.30 -26.25
CA SER A 245 -0.17 -34.74 -27.51
C SER A 245 -0.55 -35.87 -28.52
N GLU A 246 -1.67 -35.73 -29.19
CA GLU A 246 -2.10 -36.68 -30.21
C GLU A 246 -1.40 -36.38 -31.55
N LEU A 247 -0.77 -37.39 -32.15
CA LEU A 247 -0.03 -37.26 -33.41
C LEU A 247 -0.83 -36.72 -34.60
N LYS A 248 -2.17 -36.89 -34.56
CA LYS A 248 -3.09 -36.42 -35.62
C LYS A 248 -4.03 -35.33 -35.07
N GLY A 249 -3.65 -34.66 -34.00
CA GLY A 249 -4.44 -33.59 -33.40
C GLY A 249 -4.62 -32.41 -34.35
N THR A 250 -5.82 -31.87 -34.44
CA THR A 250 -6.15 -30.70 -35.26
C THR A 250 -6.47 -29.46 -34.44
N VAL A 251 -6.58 -29.59 -33.13
CA VAL A 251 -6.88 -28.50 -32.22
C VAL A 251 -5.72 -28.39 -31.23
N ALA A 252 -5.11 -27.23 -31.17
CA ALA A 252 -4.03 -26.93 -30.24
C ALA A 252 -4.53 -26.17 -29.01
N TYR A 253 -4.11 -26.62 -27.84
CA TYR A 253 -4.32 -25.91 -26.58
C TYR A 253 -2.97 -25.63 -25.95
N ARG A 254 -2.76 -24.38 -25.49
CA ARG A 254 -1.65 -24.01 -24.64
C ARG A 254 -2.10 -24.18 -23.19
N TYR A 255 -1.41 -25.02 -22.45
CA TYR A 255 -1.57 -25.20 -21.03
C TYR A 255 -0.67 -24.20 -20.31
N ALA A 256 -1.19 -23.56 -19.27
CA ALA A 256 -0.35 -22.73 -18.40
C ALA A 256 0.36 -23.62 -17.38
N ASN A 257 1.57 -23.23 -16.99
CA ASN A 257 2.27 -23.82 -15.87
C ASN A 257 2.15 -22.90 -14.65
N ASN A 258 1.95 -23.49 -13.48
CA ASN A 258 1.99 -22.75 -12.24
C ASN A 258 3.43 -22.34 -11.94
N ALA A 259 3.65 -21.05 -11.81
CA ALA A 259 4.97 -20.50 -11.49
C ALA A 259 4.88 -19.66 -10.21
N GLU A 260 5.88 -19.81 -9.36
CA GLU A 260 6.06 -18.91 -8.23
C GLU A 260 6.64 -17.60 -8.75
N VAL A 261 5.92 -16.51 -8.50
CA VAL A 261 6.34 -15.15 -8.82
C VAL A 261 6.69 -14.43 -7.53
N VAL A 262 7.92 -13.98 -7.42
CA VAL A 262 8.46 -13.29 -6.26
C VAL A 262 8.84 -11.87 -6.66
N LEU A 263 8.29 -10.89 -5.95
CA LEU A 263 8.71 -9.49 -6.02
C LEU A 263 9.65 -9.22 -4.86
N ALA A 264 10.83 -8.72 -5.14
CA ALA A 264 11.86 -8.43 -4.15
C ALA A 264 12.45 -7.03 -4.31
N LEU A 265 12.80 -6.41 -3.19
CA LEU A 265 13.53 -5.14 -3.12
C LEU A 265 14.90 -5.42 -2.48
N GLY A 266 15.96 -5.21 -3.24
CA GLY A 266 17.30 -5.58 -2.79
C GLY A 266 17.40 -7.08 -2.50
N GLY A 267 17.37 -7.46 -1.21
CA GLY A 267 17.37 -8.85 -0.77
C GLY A 267 16.06 -9.30 -0.11
N ASP A 268 15.15 -8.37 0.15
CA ASP A 268 13.92 -8.61 0.90
C ASP A 268 12.75 -8.94 -0.03
N VAL A 269 11.96 -9.96 0.33
CA VAL A 269 10.75 -10.34 -0.42
C VAL A 269 9.61 -9.43 -0.01
N LEU A 270 9.09 -8.65 -0.96
CA LEU A 270 7.93 -7.78 -0.78
C LEU A 270 6.62 -8.55 -0.97
N ALA A 271 6.53 -9.35 -2.03
CA ALA A 271 5.34 -10.13 -2.35
C ALA A 271 5.71 -11.47 -2.99
N ARG A 272 4.82 -12.47 -2.82
CA ARG A 272 4.95 -13.80 -3.42
C ARG A 272 3.58 -14.30 -3.81
N ASN A 273 3.46 -14.85 -5.03
CA ASN A 273 2.22 -15.44 -5.52
C ASN A 273 2.53 -16.64 -6.43
N ILE A 274 1.56 -17.55 -6.58
CA ILE A 274 1.65 -18.67 -7.53
C ILE A 274 0.61 -18.39 -8.61
N LEU A 275 1.09 -18.21 -9.85
CA LEU A 275 0.27 -17.77 -10.97
C LEU A 275 0.39 -18.75 -12.13
N PRO A 276 -0.70 -19.03 -12.87
CA PRO A 276 -0.67 -19.85 -14.09
C PRO A 276 -0.15 -19.02 -15.25
N LEU A 277 1.07 -19.34 -15.73
CA LEU A 277 1.74 -18.61 -16.80
C LEU A 277 1.87 -19.50 -18.06
N TYR A 278 1.38 -19.00 -19.19
CA TYR A 278 1.39 -19.73 -20.46
C TYR A 278 2.79 -19.91 -21.03
N GLU A 279 3.71 -18.98 -20.82
CA GLU A 279 5.07 -19.00 -21.36
C GLU A 279 5.89 -20.18 -20.87
N PHE A 280 5.60 -20.66 -19.65
CA PHE A 280 6.24 -21.81 -19.02
C PHE A 280 5.49 -23.12 -19.20
N GLY A 281 4.36 -23.10 -19.94
CA GLY A 281 3.56 -24.27 -20.16
C GLY A 281 3.87 -25.00 -21.46
N GLU A 282 3.03 -25.97 -21.83
CA GLU A 282 3.17 -26.79 -23.03
C GLU A 282 1.98 -26.66 -23.97
N THR A 283 2.24 -26.87 -25.28
CA THR A 283 1.18 -26.95 -26.29
C THR A 283 0.84 -28.42 -26.54
N VAL A 284 -0.44 -28.75 -26.35
CA VAL A 284 -0.97 -30.11 -26.53
C VAL A 284 -1.97 -30.12 -27.69
N MET A 285 -1.83 -31.08 -28.58
CA MET A 285 -2.70 -31.27 -29.72
C MET A 285 -3.77 -32.34 -29.42
N PHE A 286 -5.01 -32.06 -29.79
CA PHE A 286 -6.14 -32.98 -29.64
C PHE A 286 -6.87 -33.21 -30.98
N LEU A 287 -7.46 -34.36 -31.12
CA LEU A 287 -8.42 -34.62 -32.23
C LEU A 287 -9.68 -33.77 -31.97
N GLN A 288 -10.15 -33.11 -33.01
CA GLN A 288 -11.43 -32.40 -32.90
C GLN A 288 -12.55 -33.45 -32.77
N PRO A 289 -13.38 -33.42 -31.71
CA PRO A 289 -14.56 -34.25 -31.61
C PRO A 289 -15.48 -33.95 -32.81
N ARG A 290 -15.96 -35.01 -33.48
CA ARG A 290 -16.91 -34.92 -34.60
C ARG A 290 -18.27 -34.46 -34.15
#